data_dffa6d7be61eacc7bc18e74090a0e6b1
#
_entry.id   dffa6d7be61eacc7bc18e74090a0e6b1
#
_cell.length_a   1.000
_cell.length_b   1.000
_cell.length_c   1.000
_cell.angle_alpha   90.00
_cell.angle_beta   90.00
_cell.angle_gamma   90.00
#
_symmetry.space_group_name_H-M   'P 1'
#
loop_
_entity.id
_entity.type
_entity.pdbx_description
1 polymer ?
#
loop_
_entity_poly.entity_id
_entity_poly.type
_entity_poly.pdbx_seq_one_letter_code
_entity_poly.pdbx_strand_id
1 'polypeptide(L)'
;SYARPLTARDFRAVGRYASAMTYGQQPDGPGPEQPGGPYGHGPGGPQQPGGTQYPGGPQYPAGYTPPQPMSPEDQRLWATLTHIGGIFFTVVAPLVAYLVLRDRGGFIREHTRVALNFHITMAIAYVVGSLTSVFGIGVLIVLAAAIVSLIFSIMAAVAANQGQFYRYPLSIEFIKQ
;
A
#
# COMPACT_ATOMS: atom_id res chain seq x y z
N SER A 1 14.64 3.35 -32.52
CA SER A 1 13.64 2.39 -32.01
C SER A 1 12.31 3.11 -31.91
N TYR A 2 11.40 2.86 -32.83
CA TYR A 2 10.04 3.43 -32.84
C TYR A 2 9.18 2.72 -31.82
N ALA A 3 8.66 3.44 -30.87
CA ALA A 3 7.63 2.94 -29.94
C ALA A 3 6.35 2.64 -30.75
N ARG A 4 5.88 1.41 -30.64
CA ARG A 4 4.66 0.94 -31.31
C ARG A 4 3.44 1.68 -30.71
N PRO A 5 2.55 2.29 -31.50
CA PRO A 5 1.36 2.93 -30.95
C PRO A 5 0.43 1.88 -30.31
N LEU A 6 -0.10 2.21 -29.14
CA LEU A 6 -1.04 1.37 -28.40
C LEU A 6 -2.33 1.16 -29.21
N THR A 7 -2.75 -0.08 -29.35
CA THR A 7 -3.94 -0.45 -30.10
C THR A 7 -5.19 -0.51 -29.21
N ALA A 8 -6.38 -0.47 -29.79
CA ALA A 8 -7.64 -0.61 -29.07
C ALA A 8 -7.76 -1.92 -28.26
N ARG A 9 -6.93 -2.94 -28.57
CA ARG A 9 -6.83 -4.18 -27.78
C ARG A 9 -6.08 -3.97 -26.48
N ASP A 10 -5.07 -3.09 -26.49
CA ASP A 10 -4.26 -2.78 -25.30
C ASP A 10 -5.11 -1.99 -24.28
N PHE A 11 -5.95 -1.07 -24.76
CA PHE A 11 -6.93 -0.36 -23.91
C PHE A 11 -7.99 -1.29 -23.31
N ARG A 12 -8.43 -2.32 -24.04
CA ARG A 12 -9.36 -3.33 -23.50
C ARG A 12 -8.71 -4.26 -22.48
N ALA A 13 -7.42 -4.52 -22.58
CA ALA A 13 -6.67 -5.26 -21.59
C ALA A 13 -6.55 -4.45 -20.29
N VAL A 14 -6.16 -3.18 -20.38
CA VAL A 14 -6.09 -2.28 -19.22
C VAL A 14 -7.45 -2.12 -18.54
N GLY A 15 -8.54 -2.00 -19.29
CA GLY A 15 -9.91 -1.93 -18.75
C GLY A 15 -10.30 -3.20 -18.00
N ARG A 16 -9.89 -4.39 -18.43
CA ARG A 16 -10.15 -5.65 -17.70
C ARG A 16 -9.34 -5.78 -16.41
N TYR A 17 -8.11 -5.27 -16.37
CA TYR A 17 -7.33 -5.21 -15.13
C TYR A 17 -7.92 -4.20 -14.14
N ALA A 18 -8.43 -3.07 -14.61
CA ALA A 18 -9.09 -2.08 -13.76
C ALA A 18 -10.40 -2.63 -13.16
N SER A 19 -11.19 -3.39 -13.93
CA SER A 19 -12.43 -4.02 -13.46
C SER A 19 -12.19 -5.18 -12.50
N ALA A 20 -11.06 -5.89 -12.60
CA ALA A 20 -10.69 -6.96 -11.67
C ALA A 20 -10.19 -6.43 -10.32
N MET A 21 -9.82 -5.15 -10.25
CA MET A 21 -9.40 -4.48 -9.00
C MET A 21 -10.54 -3.72 -8.31
N THR A 22 -11.72 -3.67 -8.90
CA THR A 22 -12.92 -3.17 -8.21
C THR A 22 -13.40 -4.29 -7.30
N TYR A 23 -13.13 -4.16 -6.02
CA TYR A 23 -13.53 -5.04 -4.93
C TYR A 23 -14.95 -5.58 -5.13
N GLY A 24 -15.05 -6.91 -5.27
CA GLY A 24 -16.12 -7.78 -4.78
C GLY A 24 -17.54 -7.22 -4.69
N GLN A 25 -18.10 -6.69 -5.76
CA GLN A 25 -19.53 -6.78 -5.94
C GLN A 25 -19.82 -8.12 -6.63
N GLN A 26 -20.15 -9.08 -5.80
CA GLN A 26 -20.77 -10.33 -6.24
C GLN A 26 -22.10 -9.96 -6.93
N PRO A 27 -22.33 -10.37 -8.18
CA PRO A 27 -23.64 -10.20 -8.80
C PRO A 27 -24.66 -11.04 -8.02
N ASP A 28 -25.75 -10.42 -7.61
CA ASP A 28 -26.92 -11.10 -7.09
C ASP A 28 -27.53 -11.96 -8.20
N GLY A 29 -27.06 -13.21 -8.27
CA GLY A 29 -27.64 -14.25 -9.09
C GLY A 29 -28.20 -15.35 -8.19
N PRO A 30 -29.38 -15.93 -8.49
CA PRO A 30 -29.95 -17.00 -7.67
C PRO A 30 -29.02 -18.20 -7.67
N GLY A 31 -28.47 -18.54 -6.49
CA GLY A 31 -27.69 -19.75 -6.27
C GLY A 31 -28.57 -21.00 -6.38
N PRO A 32 -28.00 -22.15 -6.77
CA PRO A 32 -28.75 -23.40 -6.85
C PRO A 32 -29.28 -23.81 -5.47
N GLU A 33 -30.58 -24.11 -5.40
CA GLU A 33 -31.28 -24.60 -4.22
C GLU A 33 -30.68 -25.93 -3.75
N GLN A 34 -30.19 -25.96 -2.51
CA GLN A 34 -29.83 -27.21 -1.82
C GLN A 34 -31.07 -27.80 -1.13
N PRO A 35 -31.32 -29.11 -1.25
CA PRO A 35 -32.42 -29.77 -0.57
C PRO A 35 -32.24 -29.77 0.94
N GLY A 36 -33.24 -29.37 1.67
CA GLY A 36 -33.26 -29.27 3.12
C GLY A 36 -33.16 -30.62 3.82
N GLY A 37 -32.34 -30.66 4.89
CA GLY A 37 -32.36 -31.68 5.92
C GLY A 37 -32.89 -31.08 7.23
N PRO A 38 -33.76 -31.80 7.98
CA PRO A 38 -34.35 -31.30 9.22
C PRO A 38 -33.38 -31.56 10.37
N TYR A 39 -33.27 -30.59 11.28
CA TYR A 39 -33.05 -30.67 12.72
C TYR A 39 -32.29 -29.47 13.31
N GLY A 40 -32.93 -28.82 14.29
CA GLY A 40 -32.34 -28.40 15.52
C GLY A 40 -32.11 -26.90 15.72
N HIS A 41 -33.11 -26.16 16.22
CA HIS A 41 -32.94 -24.84 16.84
C HIS A 41 -32.27 -24.98 18.21
N GLY A 42 -31.12 -24.31 18.40
CA GLY A 42 -30.57 -23.95 19.70
C GLY A 42 -30.26 -22.45 19.72
N PRO A 43 -30.56 -21.71 20.83
CA PRO A 43 -30.33 -20.27 20.89
C PRO A 43 -28.85 -20.00 21.20
N GLY A 44 -28.26 -19.20 20.31
CA GLY A 44 -27.04 -18.88 20.57
C GLY A 44 -26.00 -18.02 20.57
N GLY A 45 -25.03 -17.77 20.26
CA GLY A 45 -23.89 -16.87 20.32
C GLY A 45 -23.56 -16.35 18.93
N PRO A 46 -22.79 -15.24 18.85
CA PRO A 46 -22.38 -14.71 17.56
C PRO A 46 -21.48 -15.70 16.83
N GLN A 47 -22.00 -16.30 15.75
CA GLN A 47 -21.24 -17.18 14.89
C GLN A 47 -20.21 -16.33 14.12
N GLN A 48 -18.93 -16.58 14.38
CA GLN A 48 -17.86 -16.18 13.48
C GLN A 48 -18.12 -16.80 12.10
N PRO A 49 -18.05 -16.04 11.01
CA PRO A 49 -18.16 -16.61 9.66
C PRO A 49 -17.04 -17.63 9.47
N GLY A 50 -17.40 -18.89 9.28
CA GLY A 50 -16.47 -19.97 9.00
C GLY A 50 -15.68 -19.67 7.74
N GLY A 51 -14.37 -19.52 7.89
CA GLY A 51 -13.46 -19.32 6.77
C GLY A 51 -13.54 -20.54 5.84
N THR A 52 -13.91 -20.31 4.60
CA THR A 52 -13.74 -21.28 3.52
C THR A 52 -12.25 -21.61 3.39
N GLN A 53 -11.84 -22.78 3.89
CA GLN A 53 -10.51 -23.31 3.66
C GLN A 53 -10.37 -23.59 2.15
N TYR A 54 -9.59 -22.74 1.47
CA TYR A 54 -9.10 -23.06 0.13
C TYR A 54 -8.09 -24.22 0.26
N PRO A 55 -8.26 -25.35 -0.46
CA PRO A 55 -7.26 -26.40 -0.50
C PRO A 55 -5.96 -25.83 -1.12
N GLY A 56 -4.89 -25.75 -0.35
CA GLY A 56 -3.57 -25.31 -0.82
C GLY A 56 -3.09 -23.95 -0.33
N GLY A 57 -3.74 -23.34 0.67
CA GLY A 57 -3.22 -22.14 1.35
C GLY A 57 -1.95 -22.44 2.16
N PRO A 58 -1.09 -21.41 2.43
CA PRO A 58 0.12 -21.60 3.22
C PRO A 58 -0.22 -22.22 4.57
N GLN A 59 0.38 -23.36 4.89
CA GLN A 59 0.24 -23.97 6.22
C GLN A 59 1.10 -23.17 7.20
N TYR A 60 0.47 -22.45 8.10
CA TYR A 60 1.13 -21.76 9.20
C TYR A 60 1.38 -22.72 10.36
N PRO A 61 2.47 -22.53 11.13
CA PRO A 61 2.72 -23.31 12.33
C PRO A 61 1.55 -23.24 13.31
N ALA A 62 1.28 -24.33 14.04
CA ALA A 62 0.22 -24.36 15.04
C ALA A 62 0.42 -23.22 16.08
N GLY A 63 -0.61 -22.40 16.25
CA GLY A 63 -0.58 -21.22 17.15
C GLY A 63 -0.23 -19.90 16.48
N TYR A 64 0.13 -19.86 15.18
CA TYR A 64 0.29 -18.60 14.47
C TYR A 64 -1.06 -18.06 13.97
N THR A 65 -1.48 -16.93 14.51
CA THR A 65 -2.64 -16.17 13.99
C THR A 65 -2.11 -15.07 13.09
N PRO A 66 -2.39 -15.11 11.78
CA PRO A 66 -1.96 -14.02 10.88
C PRO A 66 -2.57 -12.69 11.34
N PRO A 67 -1.84 -11.56 11.15
CA PRO A 67 -2.38 -10.24 11.44
C PRO A 67 -3.68 -10.01 10.69
N GLN A 68 -4.72 -9.55 11.40
CA GLN A 68 -6.00 -9.22 10.80
C GLN A 68 -5.82 -8.12 9.74
N PRO A 69 -6.33 -8.27 8.52
CA PRO A 69 -6.30 -7.21 7.52
C PRO A 69 -7.01 -5.95 8.02
N MET A 70 -6.46 -4.78 7.70
CA MET A 70 -7.11 -3.50 7.99
C MET A 70 -8.25 -3.25 7.00
N SER A 71 -9.27 -2.51 7.44
CA SER A 71 -10.30 -2.02 6.54
C SER A 71 -9.70 -1.13 5.43
N PRO A 72 -10.34 -1.00 4.25
CA PRO A 72 -9.84 -0.11 3.20
C PRO A 72 -9.68 1.34 3.66
N GLU A 73 -10.58 1.82 4.52
CA GLU A 73 -10.54 3.16 5.09
C GLU A 73 -9.35 3.35 6.01
N ASP A 74 -9.11 2.40 6.92
CA ASP A 74 -7.95 2.42 7.79
C ASP A 74 -6.64 2.36 7.00
N GLN A 75 -6.57 1.54 5.94
CA GLN A 75 -5.39 1.48 5.10
C GLN A 75 -5.10 2.84 4.42
N ARG A 76 -6.13 3.56 3.95
CA ARG A 76 -5.99 4.91 3.37
C ARG A 76 -5.52 5.91 4.43
N LEU A 77 -6.15 5.89 5.60
CA LEU A 77 -5.78 6.77 6.70
C LEU A 77 -4.31 6.58 7.10
N TRP A 78 -3.90 5.34 7.38
CA TRP A 78 -2.53 5.05 7.80
C TRP A 78 -1.51 5.29 6.68
N ALA A 79 -1.86 5.05 5.40
CA ALA A 79 -1.01 5.40 4.28
C ALA A 79 -0.82 6.91 4.18
N THR A 80 -1.88 7.70 4.32
CA THR A 80 -1.81 9.16 4.36
C THR A 80 -0.93 9.65 5.51
N LEU A 81 -1.14 9.12 6.72
CA LEU A 81 -0.33 9.46 7.90
C LEU A 81 1.15 9.07 7.73
N THR A 82 1.45 7.98 7.02
CA THR A 82 2.82 7.59 6.72
C THR A 82 3.55 8.64 5.87
N HIS A 83 2.90 9.16 4.83
CA HIS A 83 3.47 10.19 3.97
C HIS A 83 3.63 11.53 4.70
N ILE A 84 2.62 11.95 5.47
CA ILE A 84 2.68 13.16 6.29
C ILE A 84 3.75 13.02 7.38
N GLY A 85 3.79 11.87 8.08
CA GLY A 85 4.79 11.58 9.10
C GLY A 85 6.21 11.63 8.56
N GLY A 86 6.43 11.23 7.31
CA GLY A 86 7.71 11.31 6.64
C GLY A 86 8.24 12.75 6.49
N ILE A 87 7.36 13.75 6.36
CA ILE A 87 7.75 15.17 6.30
C ILE A 87 8.42 15.60 7.62
N PHE A 88 7.87 15.17 8.76
CA PHE A 88 8.34 15.59 10.09
C PHE A 88 9.45 14.70 10.65
N PHE A 89 9.37 13.40 10.39
CA PHE A 89 10.25 12.39 11.00
C PHE A 89 11.14 11.67 9.97
N THR A 90 11.21 12.17 8.77
CA THR A 90 12.02 11.67 7.65
C THR A 90 11.86 10.15 7.49
N VAL A 91 12.90 9.36 7.73
CA VAL A 91 12.90 7.89 7.57
C VAL A 91 12.14 7.18 8.69
N VAL A 92 12.09 7.76 9.91
CA VAL A 92 11.60 7.05 11.10
C VAL A 92 10.11 6.69 10.97
N ALA A 93 9.27 7.65 10.59
CA ALA A 93 7.83 7.39 10.47
C ALA A 93 7.50 6.35 9.39
N PRO A 94 8.02 6.45 8.14
CA PRO A 94 7.81 5.40 7.14
C PRO A 94 8.40 4.05 7.52
N LEU A 95 9.52 4.01 8.25
CA LEU A 95 10.12 2.77 8.72
C LEU A 95 9.23 2.06 9.74
N VAL A 96 8.77 2.79 10.76
CA VAL A 96 7.85 2.23 11.76
C VAL A 96 6.56 1.78 11.09
N ALA A 97 5.97 2.61 10.22
CA ALA A 97 4.76 2.27 9.50
C ALA A 97 4.95 1.00 8.66
N TYR A 98 6.07 0.88 7.93
CA TYR A 98 6.37 -0.32 7.15
C TYR A 98 6.48 -1.57 8.02
N LEU A 99 7.24 -1.52 9.12
CA LEU A 99 7.45 -2.68 9.99
C LEU A 99 6.16 -3.15 10.67
N VAL A 100 5.28 -2.21 11.06
CA VAL A 100 4.07 -2.52 11.80
C VAL A 100 2.88 -2.87 10.90
N LEU A 101 2.80 -2.25 9.74
CA LEU A 101 1.59 -2.27 8.91
C LEU A 101 1.71 -3.07 7.61
N ARG A 102 2.92 -3.47 7.19
CA ARG A 102 3.14 -4.17 5.91
C ARG A 102 2.30 -5.44 5.72
N ASP A 103 1.97 -6.12 6.81
CA ASP A 103 1.22 -7.39 6.78
C ASP A 103 -0.29 -7.20 7.03
N ARG A 104 -0.75 -5.94 7.12
CA ARG A 104 -2.13 -5.57 7.41
C ARG A 104 -2.97 -5.26 6.16
N GLY A 105 -2.39 -5.35 4.95
CA GLY A 105 -3.08 -5.14 3.68
C GLY A 105 -2.16 -4.78 2.54
N GLY A 106 -2.55 -5.08 1.30
CA GLY A 106 -1.71 -4.82 0.11
C GLY A 106 -1.53 -3.32 -0.16
N PHE A 107 -2.57 -2.53 0.04
CA PHE A 107 -2.54 -1.09 -0.18
C PHE A 107 -1.58 -0.39 0.80
N ILE A 108 -1.70 -0.67 2.10
CA ILE A 108 -0.83 -0.06 3.11
C ILE A 108 0.62 -0.56 2.99
N ARG A 109 0.84 -1.83 2.63
CA ARG A 109 2.19 -2.36 2.36
C ARG A 109 2.89 -1.56 1.27
N GLU A 110 2.21 -1.33 0.15
CA GLU A 110 2.80 -0.60 -0.98
C GLU A 110 3.10 0.85 -0.61
N HIS A 111 2.18 1.56 0.02
CA HIS A 111 2.38 2.94 0.43
C HIS A 111 3.52 3.11 1.44
N THR A 112 3.61 2.23 2.45
CA THR A 112 4.69 2.29 3.44
C THR A 112 6.04 1.95 2.82
N ARG A 113 6.09 1.01 1.87
CA ARG A 113 7.30 0.64 1.13
C ARG A 113 7.82 1.79 0.26
N VAL A 114 6.96 2.40 -0.55
CA VAL A 114 7.38 3.49 -1.43
C VAL A 114 7.75 4.75 -0.64
N ALA A 115 7.05 5.03 0.46
CA ALA A 115 7.39 6.12 1.37
C ALA A 115 8.76 5.90 2.00
N LEU A 116 9.03 4.69 2.48
CA LEU A 116 10.32 4.36 3.11
C LEU A 116 11.48 4.49 2.11
N ASN A 117 11.34 3.93 0.91
CA ASN A 117 12.36 4.05 -0.14
C ASN A 117 12.64 5.52 -0.49
N PHE A 118 11.61 6.33 -0.64
CA PHE A 118 11.76 7.76 -0.93
C PHE A 118 12.47 8.49 0.21
N HIS A 119 12.05 8.30 1.45
CA HIS A 119 12.65 8.99 2.59
C HIS A 119 14.09 8.53 2.88
N ILE A 120 14.45 7.28 2.60
CA ILE A 120 15.85 6.84 2.61
C ILE A 120 16.65 7.60 1.54
N THR A 121 16.12 7.73 0.33
CA THR A 121 16.77 8.50 -0.75
C THR A 121 16.98 9.95 -0.34
N MET A 122 15.96 10.60 0.25
CA MET A 122 16.07 11.98 0.75
C MET A 122 17.05 12.10 1.91
N ALA A 123 17.11 11.12 2.81
CA ALA A 123 18.10 11.11 3.90
C ALA A 123 19.53 11.07 3.37
N ILE A 124 19.80 10.28 2.33
CA ILE A 124 21.11 10.26 1.66
C ILE A 124 21.40 11.65 1.06
N ALA A 125 20.44 12.28 0.39
CA ALA A 125 20.61 13.62 -0.16
C ALA A 125 20.90 14.65 0.94
N TYR A 126 20.23 14.59 2.09
CA TYR A 126 20.50 15.45 3.24
C TYR A 126 21.89 15.24 3.82
N VAL A 127 22.35 13.99 3.94
CA VAL A 127 23.72 13.69 4.42
C VAL A 127 24.76 14.24 3.45
N VAL A 128 24.63 13.97 2.15
CA VAL A 128 25.54 14.48 1.12
C VAL A 128 25.53 16.00 1.09
N GLY A 129 24.36 16.63 1.12
CA GLY A 129 24.23 18.08 1.16
C GLY A 129 24.85 18.69 2.41
N SER A 130 24.65 18.07 3.59
CA SER A 130 25.25 18.54 4.83
C SER A 130 26.79 18.47 4.81
N LEU A 131 27.35 17.37 4.31
CA LEU A 131 28.80 17.19 4.20
C LEU A 131 29.44 18.17 3.21
N THR A 132 28.72 18.53 2.14
CA THR A 132 29.22 19.46 1.11
C THR A 132 28.86 20.93 1.40
N SER A 133 28.17 21.20 2.50
CA SER A 133 27.76 22.57 2.87
C SER A 133 28.95 23.52 3.12
N VAL A 134 30.07 22.98 3.55
CA VAL A 134 31.33 23.73 3.72
C VAL A 134 31.80 24.40 2.41
N PHE A 135 31.42 23.83 1.26
CA PHE A 135 31.72 24.39 -0.06
C PHE A 135 30.59 25.27 -0.63
N GLY A 136 29.55 25.55 0.15
CA GLY A 136 28.39 26.34 -0.26
C GLY A 136 27.35 25.60 -1.08
N ILE A 137 27.75 24.66 -1.96
CA ILE A 137 26.84 23.90 -2.83
C ILE A 137 25.90 23.00 -2.04
N GLY A 138 26.33 22.49 -0.89
CA GLY A 138 25.54 21.58 -0.06
C GLY A 138 24.26 22.20 0.48
N VAL A 139 24.26 23.51 0.75
CA VAL A 139 23.07 24.23 1.19
C VAL A 139 21.97 24.15 0.12
N LEU A 140 22.35 24.30 -1.15
CA LEU A 140 21.40 24.19 -2.28
C LEU A 140 20.84 22.75 -2.40
N ILE A 141 21.69 21.73 -2.17
CA ILE A 141 21.25 20.34 -2.17
C ILE A 141 20.22 20.08 -1.06
N VAL A 142 20.50 20.55 0.17
CA VAL A 142 19.58 20.40 1.31
C VAL A 142 18.25 21.09 1.04
N LEU A 143 18.28 22.32 0.54
CA LEU A 143 17.06 23.07 0.21
C LEU A 143 16.26 22.39 -0.90
N ALA A 144 16.92 21.94 -1.96
CA ALA A 144 16.25 21.22 -3.04
C ALA A 144 15.62 19.90 -2.52
N ALA A 145 16.34 19.12 -1.72
CA ALA A 145 15.83 17.90 -1.12
C ALA A 145 14.63 18.17 -0.20
N ALA A 146 14.65 19.25 0.57
CA ALA A 146 13.54 19.64 1.44
C ALA A 146 12.28 20.01 0.64
N ILE A 147 12.42 20.80 -0.42
CA ILE A 147 11.31 21.18 -1.29
C ILE A 147 10.73 19.96 -2.00
N VAL A 148 11.59 19.13 -2.57
CA VAL A 148 11.18 17.88 -3.25
C VAL A 148 10.47 16.93 -2.28
N SER A 149 11.02 16.75 -1.08
CA SER A 149 10.43 15.91 -0.04
C SER A 149 9.03 16.41 0.35
N LEU A 150 8.88 17.70 0.57
CA LEU A 150 7.60 18.31 0.94
C LEU A 150 6.54 18.13 -0.16
N ILE A 151 6.88 18.50 -1.40
CA ILE A 151 5.93 18.45 -2.53
C ILE A 151 5.47 17.02 -2.77
N PHE A 152 6.40 16.09 -2.93
CA PHE A 152 6.04 14.71 -3.26
C PHE A 152 5.37 13.96 -2.10
N SER A 153 5.72 14.28 -0.85
CA SER A 153 5.00 13.68 0.30
C SER A 153 3.55 14.16 0.40
N ILE A 154 3.28 15.44 0.10
CA ILE A 154 1.91 15.95 0.02
C ILE A 154 1.14 15.28 -1.12
N MET A 155 1.73 15.17 -2.31
CA MET A 155 1.09 14.49 -3.45
C MET A 155 0.78 13.03 -3.14
N ALA A 156 1.71 12.34 -2.50
CA ALA A 156 1.54 10.95 -2.09
C ALA A 156 0.45 10.80 -1.01
N ALA A 157 0.40 11.71 -0.04
CA ALA A 157 -0.64 11.73 0.99
C ALA A 157 -2.04 11.94 0.40
N VAL A 158 -2.17 12.86 -0.56
CA VAL A 158 -3.44 13.11 -1.28
C VAL A 158 -3.86 11.85 -2.08
N ALA A 159 -2.94 11.25 -2.82
CA ALA A 159 -3.20 10.02 -3.57
C ALA A 159 -3.63 8.87 -2.64
N ALA A 160 -2.93 8.69 -1.52
CA ALA A 160 -3.26 7.67 -0.52
C ALA A 160 -4.66 7.86 0.07
N ASN A 161 -5.04 9.09 0.40
CA ASN A 161 -6.38 9.43 0.90
C ASN A 161 -7.47 9.10 -0.14
N GLN A 162 -7.19 9.33 -1.42
CA GLN A 162 -8.09 8.98 -2.51
C GLN A 162 -8.12 7.48 -2.84
N GLY A 163 -7.33 6.65 -2.16
CA GLY A 163 -7.21 5.23 -2.42
C GLY A 163 -6.41 4.90 -3.68
N GLN A 164 -5.58 5.83 -4.16
CA GLN A 164 -4.75 5.68 -5.35
C GLN A 164 -3.31 5.33 -4.97
N PHE A 165 -2.67 4.48 -5.77
CA PHE A 165 -1.24 4.22 -5.62
C PHE A 165 -0.42 5.42 -6.12
N TYR A 166 0.67 5.71 -5.41
CA TYR A 166 1.61 6.76 -5.78
C TYR A 166 3.04 6.22 -5.88
N ARG A 167 3.74 6.59 -6.93
CA ARG A 167 5.17 6.31 -7.10
C ARG A 167 5.95 7.59 -7.09
N TYR A 168 6.96 7.64 -6.23
CA TYR A 168 7.86 8.80 -6.17
C TYR A 168 8.84 8.79 -7.35
N PRO A 169 8.93 9.86 -8.15
CA PRO A 169 9.76 9.87 -9.37
C PRO A 169 11.27 9.84 -9.08
N LEU A 170 11.71 10.28 -7.90
CA LEU A 170 13.11 10.39 -7.50
C LEU A 170 13.48 9.39 -6.39
N SER A 171 12.79 8.26 -6.31
CA SER A 171 13.03 7.25 -5.28
C SER A 171 13.91 6.12 -5.80
N ILE A 172 14.93 5.76 -5.03
CA ILE A 172 15.72 4.54 -5.23
C ILE A 172 15.00 3.39 -4.52
N GLU A 173 14.79 2.27 -5.22
CA GLU A 173 14.12 1.11 -4.65
C GLU A 173 15.11 0.24 -3.86
N PHE A 174 15.29 0.54 -2.58
CA PHE A 174 16.08 -0.27 -1.65
C PHE A 174 15.32 -1.52 -1.22
N ILE A 175 14.01 -1.35 -0.98
CA ILE A 175 13.09 -2.43 -0.59
C ILE A 175 12.25 -2.76 -1.81
N LYS A 176 12.44 -3.96 -2.35
CA LYS A 176 11.69 -4.50 -3.50
C LYS A 176 10.44 -5.24 -3.03
N GLN A 177 9.53 -5.53 -3.96
CA GLN A 177 8.38 -6.41 -3.72
C GLN A 177 8.83 -7.85 -3.54
#